data_77b07a1d568625c3cf1b400eb2042c8d
#
_entry.id   77b07a1d568625c3cf1b400eb2042c8d
#
_cell.length_a   1.000
_cell.length_b   1.000
_cell.length_c   1.000
_cell.angle_alpha   90.00
_cell.angle_beta   90.00
_cell.angle_gamma   90.00
#
_symmetry.space_group_name_H-M   'P 1'
#
loop_
_entity.id
_entity.type
_entity.pdbx_description
1 polymer ?
#
loop_
_entity_poly.entity_id
_entity_poly.type
_entity_poly.pdbx_seq_one_letter_code
_entity_poly.pdbx_strand_id
1 'polypeptide(L)'
;MARALMRFSRRELPGLAAGAVVLALSAMPTFGQAVEASAEQVVQRLVEDIWATLRRDSADERHRVDELMAVLEARTDVALISRLALGRYWSRLPESERQDYQDLFRDVVIRSMARRLNTYAEDAKSPLQQRFRIVSSTAVGEHDVLVRSKVFPSHGQPLDLDWRLREGPSGPVIIDLIIEGASLLVAQRSEFAAVIERGDLEGLLAELRARAEAT
;
A
#
# COMPACT_ATOMS: atom_id res chain seq x y z
N MET A 1 54.24 -36.07 -76.58
CA MET A 1 53.71 -37.13 -75.69
C MET A 1 54.13 -36.81 -74.29
N ALA A 2 53.25 -37.04 -73.33
CA ALA A 2 53.43 -37.07 -71.93
C ALA A 2 53.21 -35.74 -71.16
N ARG A 3 52.16 -35.80 -70.49
CA ARG A 3 51.51 -35.00 -69.47
C ARG A 3 52.40 -34.67 -68.27
N ALA A 4 52.44 -33.42 -67.87
CA ALA A 4 52.90 -33.04 -66.52
C ALA A 4 51.68 -32.57 -65.70
N LEU A 5 51.42 -33.31 -64.61
CA LEU A 5 50.36 -33.02 -63.65
C LEU A 5 50.89 -32.03 -62.60
N MET A 6 50.34 -30.82 -62.62
CA MET A 6 50.57 -29.82 -61.58
C MET A 6 49.64 -30.09 -60.37
N ARG A 7 50.21 -30.44 -59.21
CA ARG A 7 49.54 -30.52 -57.94
C ARG A 7 49.37 -29.13 -57.35
N PHE A 8 48.12 -28.69 -57.18
CA PHE A 8 47.79 -27.49 -56.40
C PHE A 8 47.66 -27.86 -54.95
N SER A 9 48.50 -27.25 -54.11
CA SER A 9 48.44 -27.29 -52.68
C SER A 9 47.28 -26.46 -52.18
N ARG A 10 46.40 -27.08 -51.37
CA ARG A 10 45.33 -26.37 -50.62
C ARG A 10 45.99 -25.66 -49.45
N ARG A 11 46.01 -24.34 -49.47
CA ARG A 11 46.26 -23.49 -48.31
C ARG A 11 44.99 -23.45 -47.47
N GLU A 12 45.07 -23.95 -46.26
CA GLU A 12 44.01 -23.82 -45.24
C GLU A 12 43.92 -22.37 -44.77
N LEU A 13 42.74 -21.79 -44.86
CA LEU A 13 42.40 -20.50 -44.25
C LEU A 13 41.91 -20.76 -42.80
N PRO A 14 42.42 -20.05 -41.78
CA PRO A 14 41.90 -20.17 -40.43
C PRO A 14 40.53 -19.51 -40.34
N GLY A 15 39.56 -20.28 -39.86
CA GLY A 15 38.19 -19.80 -39.60
C GLY A 15 38.18 -18.71 -38.54
N LEU A 16 37.68 -17.53 -38.91
CA LEU A 16 37.25 -16.49 -37.98
C LEU A 16 35.96 -16.94 -37.33
N ALA A 17 36.03 -17.39 -36.09
CA ALA A 17 34.89 -17.56 -35.23
C ALA A 17 34.35 -16.18 -34.86
N ALA A 18 33.30 -15.73 -35.56
CA ALA A 18 32.53 -14.54 -35.16
C ALA A 18 31.75 -14.89 -33.85
N GLY A 19 32.33 -14.54 -32.73
CA GLY A 19 31.62 -14.56 -31.44
C GLY A 19 30.51 -13.51 -31.45
N ALA A 20 29.26 -13.96 -31.54
CA ALA A 20 28.11 -13.11 -31.35
C ALA A 20 28.03 -12.73 -29.85
N VAL A 21 28.50 -11.53 -29.52
CA VAL A 21 28.25 -10.92 -28.20
C VAL A 21 26.78 -10.51 -28.20
N VAL A 22 25.93 -11.35 -27.60
CA VAL A 22 24.56 -10.99 -27.27
C VAL A 22 24.64 -10.00 -26.09
N LEU A 23 24.62 -8.71 -26.41
CA LEU A 23 24.39 -7.64 -25.46
C LEU A 23 22.94 -7.82 -24.97
N ALA A 24 22.76 -8.45 -23.81
CA ALA A 24 21.50 -8.41 -23.07
C ALA A 24 21.28 -6.95 -22.66
N LEU A 25 20.50 -6.20 -23.44
CA LEU A 25 19.95 -4.92 -23.01
C LEU A 25 18.97 -5.25 -21.86
N SER A 26 19.46 -5.20 -20.64
CA SER A 26 18.60 -5.13 -19.46
C SER A 26 17.85 -3.81 -19.58
N ALA A 27 16.57 -3.86 -19.92
CA ALA A 27 15.70 -2.69 -19.94
C ALA A 27 15.71 -2.09 -18.53
N MET A 28 16.31 -0.92 -18.37
CA MET A 28 16.21 -0.16 -17.12
C MET A 28 14.72 0.19 -16.92
N PRO A 29 14.15 -0.05 -15.73
CA PRO A 29 12.77 0.32 -15.48
C PRO A 29 12.60 1.82 -15.72
N THR A 30 11.52 2.20 -16.37
CA THR A 30 11.16 3.61 -16.54
C THR A 30 10.84 4.19 -15.17
N PHE A 31 10.95 5.51 -15.01
CA PHE A 31 10.65 6.18 -13.72
C PHE A 31 9.28 5.77 -13.15
N GLY A 32 8.25 5.65 -14.00
CA GLY A 32 6.93 5.18 -13.62
C GLY A 32 6.94 3.76 -13.03
N GLN A 33 7.64 2.83 -13.67
CA GLN A 33 7.76 1.45 -13.18
C GLN A 33 8.51 1.35 -11.84
N ALA A 34 9.48 2.23 -11.61
CA ALA A 34 10.20 2.28 -10.33
C ALA A 34 9.29 2.76 -9.19
N VAL A 35 8.44 3.75 -9.44
CA VAL A 35 7.46 4.27 -8.46
C VAL A 35 6.39 3.22 -8.16
N GLU A 36 5.86 2.55 -9.18
CA GLU A 36 4.90 1.46 -9.02
C GLU A 36 5.47 0.30 -8.20
N ALA A 37 6.70 -0.14 -8.51
CA ALA A 37 7.38 -1.20 -7.76
C ALA A 37 7.64 -0.79 -6.30
N SER A 38 7.97 0.49 -6.04
CA SER A 38 8.12 1.03 -4.69
C SER A 38 6.80 1.01 -3.92
N ALA A 39 5.68 1.38 -4.56
CA ALA A 39 4.35 1.35 -3.97
C ALA A 39 3.92 -0.09 -3.62
N GLU A 40 4.15 -1.06 -4.51
CA GLU A 40 3.90 -2.48 -4.22
C GLU A 40 4.69 -2.98 -3.01
N GLN A 41 5.96 -2.57 -2.89
CA GLN A 41 6.79 -2.94 -1.75
C GLN A 41 6.26 -2.38 -0.42
N VAL A 42 5.73 -1.15 -0.43
CA VAL A 42 5.11 -0.54 0.77
C VAL A 42 3.90 -1.35 1.21
N VAL A 43 3.00 -1.69 0.26
CA VAL A 43 1.82 -2.52 0.54
C VAL A 43 2.22 -3.91 1.02
N GLN A 44 3.17 -4.56 0.34
CA GLN A 44 3.62 -5.90 0.71
C GLN A 44 4.17 -5.93 2.14
N ARG A 45 5.04 -4.97 2.49
CA ARG A 45 5.61 -4.86 3.85
C ARG A 45 4.55 -4.57 4.90
N LEU A 46 3.58 -3.67 4.62
CA LEU A 46 2.49 -3.41 5.55
C LEU A 46 1.71 -4.68 5.86
N VAL A 47 1.33 -5.42 4.83
CA VAL A 47 0.55 -6.64 4.99
C VAL A 47 1.36 -7.73 5.71
N GLU A 48 2.66 -7.85 5.43
CA GLU A 48 3.58 -8.75 6.15
C GLU A 48 3.69 -8.39 7.64
N ASP A 49 3.84 -7.10 7.96
CA ASP A 49 3.93 -6.60 9.33
C ASP A 49 2.61 -6.83 10.10
N ILE A 50 1.46 -6.56 9.47
CA ILE A 50 0.13 -6.87 10.02
C ILE A 50 0.03 -8.38 10.30
N TRP A 51 0.37 -9.21 9.31
CA TRP A 51 0.28 -10.66 9.43
C TRP A 51 1.19 -11.22 10.52
N ALA A 52 2.41 -10.70 10.62
CA ALA A 52 3.36 -11.04 11.67
C ALA A 52 2.83 -10.67 13.06
N THR A 53 2.20 -9.50 13.19
CA THR A 53 1.59 -9.03 14.45
C THR A 53 0.40 -9.90 14.85
N LEU A 54 -0.49 -10.23 13.91
CA LEU A 54 -1.65 -11.09 14.14
C LEU A 54 -1.27 -12.52 14.55
N ARG A 55 -0.10 -13.02 14.10
CA ARG A 55 0.39 -14.37 14.42
C ARG A 55 1.08 -14.48 15.78
N ARG A 56 1.42 -13.34 16.39
CA ARG A 56 2.00 -13.39 17.74
C ARG A 56 0.97 -13.91 18.72
N ASP A 57 1.41 -14.83 19.55
CA ASP A 57 0.57 -15.35 20.64
C ASP A 57 0.50 -14.29 21.75
N SER A 58 -0.42 -13.35 21.61
CA SER A 58 -0.70 -12.33 22.60
C SER A 58 -2.02 -12.66 23.27
N ALA A 59 -1.98 -12.95 24.57
CA ALA A 59 -3.17 -13.15 25.38
C ALA A 59 -3.95 -11.83 25.60
N ASP A 60 -3.31 -10.68 25.35
CA ASP A 60 -3.92 -9.36 25.51
C ASP A 60 -4.29 -8.77 24.14
N GLU A 61 -5.59 -8.74 23.86
CA GLU A 61 -6.17 -8.15 22.66
C GLU A 61 -5.84 -6.65 22.53
N ARG A 62 -5.84 -5.90 23.64
CA ARG A 62 -5.54 -4.47 23.63
C ARG A 62 -4.11 -4.22 23.18
N HIS A 63 -3.17 -4.97 23.72
CA HIS A 63 -1.77 -4.87 23.33
C HIS A 63 -1.57 -5.15 21.83
N ARG A 64 -2.25 -6.17 21.29
CA ARG A 64 -2.18 -6.47 19.83
C ARG A 64 -2.79 -5.36 18.98
N VAL A 65 -3.89 -4.73 19.43
CA VAL A 65 -4.47 -3.56 18.75
C VAL A 65 -3.48 -2.39 18.74
N ASP A 66 -2.79 -2.12 19.84
CA ASP A 66 -1.79 -1.05 19.90
C ASP A 66 -0.57 -1.35 18.99
N GLU A 67 -0.12 -2.59 18.91
CA GLU A 67 0.91 -3.01 17.93
C GLU A 67 0.43 -2.82 16.49
N LEU A 68 -0.82 -3.18 16.17
CA LEU A 68 -1.41 -2.97 14.83
C LEU A 68 -1.53 -1.49 14.49
N MET A 69 -1.87 -0.63 15.45
CA MET A 69 -1.85 0.82 15.26
C MET A 69 -0.47 1.31 14.88
N ALA A 70 0.57 0.90 15.61
CA ALA A 70 1.95 1.27 15.30
C ALA A 70 2.38 0.80 13.90
N VAL A 71 1.97 -0.40 13.48
CA VAL A 71 2.22 -0.92 12.13
C VAL A 71 1.53 -0.07 11.06
N LEU A 72 0.27 0.32 11.26
CA LEU A 72 -0.46 1.18 10.34
C LEU A 72 0.21 2.56 10.22
N GLU A 73 0.54 3.19 11.34
CA GLU A 73 1.17 4.51 11.39
C GLU A 73 2.54 4.56 10.72
N ALA A 74 3.30 3.47 10.79
CA ALA A 74 4.62 3.38 10.17
C ALA A 74 4.60 3.45 8.63
N ARG A 75 3.45 3.17 7.99
CA ARG A 75 3.29 3.08 6.53
C ARG A 75 2.25 4.03 5.96
N THR A 76 1.56 4.79 6.82
CA THR A 76 0.53 5.75 6.44
C THR A 76 0.91 7.14 6.93
N ASP A 77 0.52 8.15 6.18
CA ASP A 77 0.58 9.53 6.65
C ASP A 77 -0.76 9.90 7.29
N VAL A 78 -0.87 9.63 8.61
CA VAL A 78 -2.11 9.87 9.37
C VAL A 78 -2.51 11.35 9.32
N ALA A 79 -1.53 12.28 9.37
CA ALA A 79 -1.79 13.70 9.27
C ALA A 79 -2.39 14.09 7.91
N LEU A 80 -1.85 13.52 6.82
CA LEU A 80 -2.40 13.75 5.48
C LEU A 80 -3.79 13.10 5.33
N ILE A 81 -3.98 11.86 5.81
CA ILE A 81 -5.26 11.16 5.71
C ILE A 81 -6.34 11.91 6.49
N SER A 82 -6.06 12.37 7.73
CA SER A 82 -7.00 13.14 8.54
C SER A 82 -7.42 14.43 7.86
N ARG A 83 -6.44 15.15 7.27
CA ARG A 83 -6.71 16.35 6.47
C ARG A 83 -7.57 16.05 5.23
N LEU A 84 -7.29 14.96 4.51
CA LEU A 84 -8.07 14.53 3.36
C LEU A 84 -9.50 14.11 3.76
N ALA A 85 -9.67 13.47 4.93
CA ALA A 85 -10.97 13.07 5.47
C ALA A 85 -11.82 14.29 5.86
N LEU A 86 -11.23 15.35 6.43
CA LEU A 86 -11.94 16.58 6.72
C LEU A 86 -12.26 17.39 5.45
N GLY A 87 -11.45 17.22 4.38
CA GLY A 87 -11.68 17.77 3.05
C GLY A 87 -11.80 19.30 3.06
N ARG A 88 -12.90 19.82 2.49
CA ARG A 88 -13.16 21.28 2.40
C ARG A 88 -13.22 21.99 3.76
N TYR A 89 -13.48 21.27 4.83
CA TYR A 89 -13.60 21.85 6.16
C TYR A 89 -12.24 22.07 6.83
N TRP A 90 -11.16 21.48 6.34
CA TRP A 90 -9.82 21.65 6.89
C TRP A 90 -9.37 23.12 6.97
N SER A 91 -9.66 23.92 5.94
CA SER A 91 -9.32 25.35 5.92
C SER A 91 -10.12 26.18 6.93
N ARG A 92 -11.24 25.66 7.41
CA ARG A 92 -12.12 26.30 8.39
C ARG A 92 -11.78 25.92 9.83
N LEU A 93 -11.01 24.83 10.02
CA LEU A 93 -10.56 24.41 11.34
C LEU A 93 -9.43 25.35 11.82
N PRO A 94 -9.58 25.99 13.00
CA PRO A 94 -8.53 26.82 13.59
C PRO A 94 -7.20 26.07 13.70
N GLU A 95 -6.10 26.77 13.47
CA GLU A 95 -4.78 26.16 13.50
C GLU A 95 -4.47 25.54 14.87
N SER A 96 -4.92 26.19 15.95
CA SER A 96 -4.80 25.72 17.32
C SER A 96 -5.54 24.39 17.60
N GLU A 97 -6.52 24.02 16.80
CA GLU A 97 -7.34 22.80 16.96
C GLU A 97 -6.92 21.67 16.02
N ARG A 98 -6.03 21.96 15.05
CA ARG A 98 -5.65 20.96 14.04
C ARG A 98 -4.94 19.75 14.65
N GLN A 99 -4.08 19.97 15.63
CA GLN A 99 -3.37 18.88 16.29
C GLN A 99 -4.35 18.01 17.09
N ASP A 100 -5.25 18.62 17.87
CA ASP A 100 -6.28 17.92 18.64
C ASP A 100 -7.17 17.05 17.71
N TYR A 101 -7.61 17.64 16.59
CA TYR A 101 -8.36 16.88 15.58
C TYR A 101 -7.56 15.68 15.03
N GLN A 102 -6.27 15.86 14.72
CA GLN A 102 -5.44 14.77 14.18
C GLN A 102 -5.24 13.65 15.20
N ASP A 103 -5.06 14.00 16.48
CA ASP A 103 -4.93 13.05 17.57
C ASP A 103 -6.25 12.27 17.76
N LEU A 104 -7.38 12.96 17.76
CA LEU A 104 -8.71 12.34 17.82
C LEU A 104 -8.99 11.43 16.61
N PHE A 105 -8.63 11.88 15.41
CA PHE A 105 -8.75 11.05 14.20
C PHE A 105 -7.93 9.76 14.33
N ARG A 106 -6.70 9.86 14.80
CA ARG A 106 -5.83 8.73 15.07
C ARG A 106 -6.48 7.76 16.07
N ASP A 107 -6.93 8.27 17.20
CA ASP A 107 -7.48 7.44 18.28
C ASP A 107 -8.83 6.82 17.90
N VAL A 108 -9.64 7.46 17.09
CA VAL A 108 -10.93 6.92 16.68
C VAL A 108 -10.82 6.09 15.41
N VAL A 109 -10.26 6.65 14.32
CA VAL A 109 -10.32 6.03 13.00
C VAL A 109 -9.24 4.96 12.85
N ILE A 110 -7.99 5.28 13.20
CA ILE A 110 -6.88 4.31 13.05
C ILE A 110 -7.03 3.16 14.04
N ARG A 111 -7.42 3.44 15.28
CA ARG A 111 -7.70 2.40 16.28
C ARG A 111 -8.87 1.51 15.86
N SER A 112 -9.92 2.07 15.28
CA SER A 112 -11.06 1.29 14.76
C SER A 112 -10.59 0.34 13.62
N MET A 113 -9.68 0.80 12.76
CA MET A 113 -9.07 -0.04 11.73
C MET A 113 -8.23 -1.15 12.34
N ALA A 114 -7.38 -0.85 13.33
CA ALA A 114 -6.56 -1.83 14.01
C ALA A 114 -7.41 -2.92 14.70
N ARG A 115 -8.51 -2.53 15.35
CA ARG A 115 -9.47 -3.48 15.92
C ARG A 115 -10.10 -4.37 14.86
N ARG A 116 -10.49 -3.80 13.72
CA ARG A 116 -11.03 -4.59 12.62
C ARG A 116 -10.00 -5.58 12.06
N LEU A 117 -8.75 -5.17 11.92
CA LEU A 117 -7.66 -6.08 11.53
C LEU A 117 -7.47 -7.20 12.55
N ASN A 118 -7.61 -6.91 13.84
CA ASN A 118 -7.48 -7.91 14.90
C ASN A 118 -8.48 -9.07 14.76
N THR A 119 -9.64 -8.86 14.14
CA THR A 119 -10.61 -9.94 13.89
C THR A 119 -10.10 -11.01 12.93
N TYR A 120 -9.03 -10.73 12.16
CA TYR A 120 -8.40 -11.69 11.24
C TYR A 120 -7.27 -12.51 11.87
N ALA A 121 -7.12 -12.50 13.20
CA ALA A 121 -6.07 -13.26 13.89
C ALA A 121 -6.14 -14.78 13.61
N GLU A 122 -7.34 -15.35 13.45
CA GLU A 122 -7.52 -16.76 13.07
C GLU A 122 -7.06 -17.04 11.63
N ASP A 123 -7.33 -16.12 10.69
CA ASP A 123 -6.86 -16.24 9.31
C ASP A 123 -5.33 -16.18 9.23
N ALA A 124 -4.69 -15.42 10.13
CA ALA A 124 -3.25 -15.26 10.19
C ALA A 124 -2.50 -16.53 10.59
N LYS A 125 -3.17 -17.55 11.11
CA LYS A 125 -2.57 -18.89 11.33
C LYS A 125 -2.16 -19.58 10.03
N SER A 126 -2.76 -19.22 8.90
CA SER A 126 -2.38 -19.69 7.56
C SER A 126 -1.20 -18.89 7.01
N PRO A 127 -0.43 -19.43 6.04
CA PRO A 127 0.59 -18.66 5.32
C PRO A 127 -0.02 -17.45 4.60
N LEU A 128 0.64 -16.29 4.67
CA LEU A 128 0.17 -15.05 4.04
C LEU A 128 -0.08 -15.22 2.53
N GLN A 129 0.77 -15.96 1.83
CA GLN A 129 0.68 -16.20 0.39
C GLN A 129 -0.63 -16.90 -0.04
N GLN A 130 -1.32 -17.56 0.90
CA GLN A 130 -2.64 -18.15 0.67
C GLN A 130 -3.77 -17.14 0.90
N ARG A 131 -3.49 -16.02 1.57
CA ARG A 131 -4.48 -15.05 2.04
C ARG A 131 -4.41 -13.70 1.35
N PHE A 132 -3.27 -13.36 0.77
CA PHE A 132 -3.05 -12.06 0.15
C PHE A 132 -2.20 -12.18 -1.11
N ARG A 133 -2.55 -11.43 -2.15
CA ARG A 133 -1.79 -11.34 -3.39
C ARG A 133 -1.96 -9.98 -4.05
N ILE A 134 -0.87 -9.29 -4.34
CA ILE A 134 -0.86 -8.15 -5.25
C ILE A 134 -1.13 -8.63 -6.67
N VAL A 135 -2.00 -7.94 -7.39
CA VAL A 135 -2.41 -8.26 -8.75
C VAL A 135 -1.73 -7.35 -9.76
N SER A 136 -1.73 -6.05 -9.50
CA SER A 136 -1.12 -5.05 -10.38
C SER A 136 -0.95 -3.73 -9.65
N SER A 137 -0.13 -2.87 -10.19
CA SER A 137 -0.05 -1.45 -9.84
C SER A 137 -0.21 -0.57 -11.07
N THR A 138 -0.69 0.65 -10.87
CA THR A 138 -0.93 1.60 -11.96
C THR A 138 -0.83 3.03 -11.41
N ALA A 139 -0.06 3.88 -12.08
CA ALA A 139 -0.04 5.31 -11.77
C ALA A 139 -1.41 5.95 -12.01
N VAL A 140 -1.85 6.81 -11.09
CA VAL A 140 -3.13 7.51 -11.13
C VAL A 140 -2.89 9.01 -10.93
N GLY A 141 -3.07 9.77 -12.00
CA GLY A 141 -2.71 11.19 -12.00
C GLY A 141 -1.19 11.39 -11.91
N GLU A 142 -0.77 12.50 -11.32
CA GLU A 142 0.65 12.91 -11.28
C GLU A 142 1.41 12.37 -10.07
N HIS A 143 0.72 12.04 -8.98
CA HIS A 143 1.34 11.80 -7.68
C HIS A 143 0.89 10.52 -6.98
N ASP A 144 -0.10 9.83 -7.52
CA ASP A 144 -0.68 8.68 -6.85
C ASP A 144 -0.45 7.38 -7.64
N VAL A 145 -0.34 6.28 -6.92
CA VAL A 145 -0.31 4.91 -7.46
C VAL A 145 -1.47 4.14 -6.83
N LEU A 146 -2.18 3.37 -7.65
CA LEU A 146 -3.16 2.40 -7.20
C LEU A 146 -2.54 1.00 -7.28
N VAL A 147 -2.35 0.36 -6.13
CA VAL A 147 -1.95 -1.04 -6.03
C VAL A 147 -3.20 -1.88 -5.81
N ARG A 148 -3.48 -2.79 -6.74
CA ARG A 148 -4.62 -3.72 -6.66
C ARG A 148 -4.19 -5.02 -6.03
N SER A 149 -4.98 -5.52 -5.12
CA SER A 149 -4.73 -6.80 -4.47
C SER A 149 -6.02 -7.59 -4.23
N LYS A 150 -5.86 -8.86 -3.91
CA LYS A 150 -6.94 -9.75 -3.49
C LYS A 150 -6.64 -10.34 -2.12
N VAL A 151 -7.67 -10.36 -1.28
CA VAL A 151 -7.67 -11.04 0.01
C VAL A 151 -8.54 -12.30 -0.10
N PHE A 152 -8.04 -13.40 0.44
CA PHE A 152 -8.70 -14.70 0.45
C PHE A 152 -8.98 -15.10 1.90
N PRO A 153 -10.13 -14.70 2.49
CA PRO A 153 -10.48 -15.06 3.86
C PRO A 153 -10.68 -16.57 4.00
N SER A 154 -10.59 -17.11 5.22
CA SER A 154 -10.84 -18.53 5.50
C SER A 154 -12.26 -18.92 5.18
N HIS A 155 -13.18 -17.99 5.30
CA HIS A 155 -14.60 -18.15 5.01
C HIS A 155 -15.09 -16.99 4.16
N GLY A 156 -15.93 -17.27 3.17
CA GLY A 156 -16.49 -16.26 2.26
C GLY A 156 -15.82 -16.23 0.90
N GLN A 157 -16.12 -15.19 0.14
CA GLN A 157 -15.57 -14.97 -1.20
C GLN A 157 -14.28 -14.14 -1.13
N PRO A 158 -13.38 -14.29 -2.12
CA PRO A 158 -12.26 -13.37 -2.26
C PRO A 158 -12.74 -11.93 -2.37
N LEU A 159 -11.99 -11.01 -1.75
CA LEU A 159 -12.29 -9.58 -1.73
C LEU A 159 -11.25 -8.83 -2.55
N ASP A 160 -11.70 -7.84 -3.33
CA ASP A 160 -10.82 -6.86 -3.94
C ASP A 160 -10.45 -5.79 -2.91
N LEU A 161 -9.14 -5.62 -2.71
CA LEU A 161 -8.58 -4.66 -1.76
C LEU A 161 -7.52 -3.84 -2.49
N ASP A 162 -7.87 -2.60 -2.81
CA ASP A 162 -6.99 -1.68 -3.51
C ASP A 162 -6.44 -0.63 -2.55
N TRP A 163 -5.20 -0.24 -2.80
CA TRP A 163 -4.43 0.69 -1.98
C TRP A 163 -4.08 1.90 -2.82
N ARG A 164 -4.45 3.08 -2.38
CA ARG A 164 -3.99 4.31 -3.00
C ARG A 164 -2.82 4.86 -2.21
N LEU A 165 -1.69 5.01 -2.88
CA LEU A 165 -0.48 5.58 -2.33
C LEU A 165 -0.18 6.91 -3.00
N ARG A 166 0.44 7.80 -2.24
CA ARG A 166 0.93 9.09 -2.73
C ARG A 166 2.43 9.19 -2.48
N GLU A 167 3.16 9.76 -3.43
CA GLU A 167 4.57 10.05 -3.24
C GLU A 167 4.75 11.07 -2.11
N GLY A 168 5.53 10.70 -1.13
CA GLY A 168 5.92 11.52 0.03
C GLY A 168 7.42 11.80 0.03
N PRO A 169 7.90 12.64 0.96
CA PRO A 169 9.33 13.00 1.04
C PRO A 169 10.28 11.80 1.25
N SER A 170 9.78 10.73 1.86
CA SER A 170 10.55 9.51 2.17
C SER A 170 10.10 8.30 1.36
N GLY A 171 9.35 8.51 0.28
CA GLY A 171 8.76 7.47 -0.57
C GLY A 171 7.24 7.38 -0.44
N PRO A 172 6.62 6.42 -1.15
CA PRO A 172 5.18 6.31 -1.19
C PRO A 172 4.57 6.03 0.19
N VAL A 173 3.48 6.74 0.53
CA VAL A 173 2.68 6.53 1.74
C VAL A 173 1.25 6.19 1.37
N ILE A 174 0.62 5.28 2.10
CA ILE A 174 -0.77 4.89 1.88
C ILE A 174 -1.67 6.03 2.35
N ILE A 175 -2.61 6.46 1.49
CA ILE A 175 -3.56 7.54 1.76
C ILE A 175 -5.02 7.10 1.69
N ASP A 176 -5.31 5.93 1.13
CA ASP A 176 -6.66 5.39 1.07
C ASP A 176 -6.64 3.87 0.92
N LEU A 177 -7.69 3.24 1.40
CA LEU A 177 -7.99 1.84 1.24
C LEU A 177 -9.36 1.70 0.55
N ILE A 178 -9.43 0.93 -0.52
CA ILE A 178 -10.62 0.74 -1.33
C ILE A 178 -11.01 -0.73 -1.26
N ILE A 179 -12.16 -1.03 -0.67
CA ILE A 179 -12.68 -2.38 -0.48
C ILE A 179 -13.86 -2.57 -1.40
N GLU A 180 -13.80 -3.55 -2.31
CA GLU A 180 -14.87 -3.81 -3.30
C GLU A 180 -15.29 -2.53 -4.04
N GLY A 181 -14.33 -1.67 -4.38
CA GLY A 181 -14.57 -0.40 -5.07
C GLY A 181 -15.03 0.76 -4.17
N ALA A 182 -15.26 0.53 -2.88
CA ALA A 182 -15.67 1.57 -1.92
C ALA A 182 -14.43 2.14 -1.19
N SER A 183 -14.12 3.43 -1.42
CA SER A 183 -13.03 4.15 -0.74
C SER A 183 -13.40 4.44 0.71
N LEU A 184 -12.55 4.02 1.64
CA LEU A 184 -12.72 4.31 3.08
C LEU A 184 -12.53 5.80 3.37
N LEU A 185 -11.61 6.46 2.66
CA LEU A 185 -11.39 7.91 2.80
C LEU A 185 -12.63 8.70 2.37
N VAL A 186 -13.28 8.32 1.25
CA VAL A 186 -14.50 8.97 0.77
C VAL A 186 -15.66 8.74 1.74
N ALA A 187 -15.81 7.52 2.24
CA ALA A 187 -16.81 7.17 3.25
C ALA A 187 -16.63 8.01 4.52
N GLN A 188 -15.39 8.07 5.04
CA GLN A 188 -15.08 8.86 6.24
C GLN A 188 -15.32 10.36 6.02
N ARG A 189 -14.96 10.89 4.84
CA ARG A 189 -15.25 12.29 4.49
C ARG A 189 -16.75 12.59 4.48
N SER A 190 -17.54 11.67 3.95
CA SER A 190 -19.00 11.82 3.88
C SER A 190 -19.62 11.78 5.28
N GLU A 191 -19.13 10.88 6.15
CA GLU A 191 -19.54 10.80 7.56
C GLU A 191 -19.25 12.12 8.29
N PHE A 192 -18.01 12.62 8.20
CA PHE A 192 -17.63 13.88 8.84
C PHE A 192 -18.41 15.07 8.30
N ALA A 193 -18.61 15.14 6.98
CA ALA A 193 -19.43 16.20 6.39
C ALA A 193 -20.86 16.19 6.96
N ALA A 194 -21.48 15.02 7.08
CA ALA A 194 -22.83 14.91 7.64
C ALA A 194 -22.90 15.30 9.12
N VAL A 195 -21.85 15.02 9.92
CA VAL A 195 -21.76 15.49 11.31
C VAL A 195 -21.63 17.01 11.37
N ILE A 196 -20.72 17.59 10.55
CA ILE A 196 -20.48 19.04 10.50
C ILE A 196 -21.73 19.80 10.03
N GLU A 197 -22.51 19.26 9.10
CA GLU A 197 -23.75 19.88 8.63
C GLU A 197 -24.84 19.92 9.71
N ARG A 198 -24.81 19.03 10.69
CA ARG A 198 -25.74 18.99 11.83
C ARG A 198 -25.30 19.79 13.05
N GLY A 199 -23.99 19.82 13.31
CA GLY A 199 -23.47 20.35 14.59
C GLY A 199 -22.16 21.14 14.45
N ASP A 200 -21.83 21.63 13.24
CA ASP A 200 -20.60 22.34 12.88
C ASP A 200 -19.29 21.55 13.16
N LEU A 201 -18.14 22.23 13.11
CA LEU A 201 -16.82 21.63 13.39
C LEU A 201 -16.65 21.30 14.88
N GLU A 202 -17.20 22.09 15.77
CA GLU A 202 -17.17 21.85 17.21
C GLU A 202 -17.95 20.57 17.56
N GLY A 203 -19.11 20.37 16.92
CA GLY A 203 -19.91 19.15 17.04
C GLY A 203 -19.13 17.90 16.58
N LEU A 204 -18.36 18.00 15.50
CA LEU A 204 -17.49 16.89 15.06
C LEU A 204 -16.40 16.59 16.12
N LEU A 205 -15.72 17.62 16.63
CA LEU A 205 -14.67 17.41 17.65
C LEU A 205 -15.25 16.81 18.93
N ALA A 206 -16.44 17.26 19.36
CA ALA A 206 -17.13 16.71 20.53
C ALA A 206 -17.48 15.22 20.31
N GLU A 207 -18.00 14.86 19.13
CA GLU A 207 -18.31 13.47 18.80
C GLU A 207 -17.06 12.59 18.77
N LEU A 208 -15.96 13.07 18.19
CA LEU A 208 -14.70 12.34 18.17
C LEU A 208 -14.13 12.13 19.58
N ARG A 209 -14.18 13.15 20.46
CA ARG A 209 -13.77 13.01 21.87
C ARG A 209 -14.60 11.95 22.59
N ALA A 210 -15.92 12.00 22.46
CA ALA A 210 -16.80 11.01 23.08
C ALA A 210 -16.51 9.57 22.57
N ARG A 211 -16.20 9.41 21.29
CA ARG A 211 -15.82 8.10 20.72
C ARG A 211 -14.45 7.64 21.22
N ALA A 212 -13.48 8.54 21.38
CA ALA A 212 -12.15 8.22 21.91
C ALA A 212 -12.21 7.74 23.37
N GLU A 213 -13.04 8.38 24.19
CA GLU A 213 -13.26 7.99 25.60
C GLU A 213 -13.95 6.61 25.75
N ALA A 214 -14.80 6.24 24.79
CA ALA A 214 -15.52 4.96 24.78
C ALA A 214 -14.68 3.78 24.26
N THR A 215 -13.45 4.05 23.80
CA THR A 215 -12.58 3.14 23.06
C THR A 215 -11.47 2.56 23.89
#